data_d70d329d4a929daf6df748f0efd6f15d
#
_entry.id   d70d329d4a929daf6df748f0efd6f15d
#
_cell.length_a   1.000
_cell.length_b   1.000
_cell.length_c   1.000
_cell.angle_alpha   90.00
_cell.angle_beta   90.00
_cell.angle_gamma   90.00
#
_symmetry.space_group_name_H-M   'P 1'
#
loop_
_entity.id
_entity.type
_entity.pdbx_description
1 polymer ?
#
loop_
_entity_poly.entity_id
_entity_poly.type
_entity_poly.pdbx_seq_one_letter_code
_entity_poly.pdbx_strand_id
1 'polypeptide(L)'
;MILAAMLLFSAAQAAQPQVDCENAMTQTDMNICSWQSYQRADAELNAAWSRASQRAKEMDRDAAEYDGATDAHARLLAAQRAWLTFRDAHCLAENGEREN
;
A
#
# COMPACT_ATOMS: atom_id res chain seq x y z
N MET A 1 -16.17 42.10 11.49
CA MET A 1 -16.65 40.74 11.70
C MET A 1 -16.52 39.99 10.38
N ILE A 2 -15.50 39.19 10.26
CA ILE A 2 -15.28 38.34 9.09
C ILE A 2 -15.87 36.98 9.44
N LEU A 3 -17.04 36.67 8.88
CA LEU A 3 -17.57 35.32 8.90
C LEU A 3 -16.78 34.53 7.89
N ALA A 4 -15.81 33.75 8.37
CA ALA A 4 -15.19 32.72 7.58
C ALA A 4 -16.24 31.66 7.32
N ALA A 5 -16.81 31.67 6.14
CA ALA A 5 -17.58 30.53 5.64
C ALA A 5 -16.60 29.37 5.49
N MET A 6 -16.57 28.48 6.45
CA MET A 6 -15.95 27.18 6.26
C MET A 6 -16.78 26.46 5.21
N LEU A 7 -16.28 26.50 3.99
CA LEU A 7 -16.71 25.58 2.94
C LEU A 7 -16.26 24.19 3.39
N LEU A 8 -17.17 23.47 4.02
CA LEU A 8 -17.04 22.06 4.23
C LEU A 8 -17.08 21.41 2.84
N PHE A 9 -15.90 21.22 2.26
CA PHE A 9 -15.75 20.27 1.17
C PHE A 9 -15.98 18.89 1.75
N SER A 10 -17.23 18.45 1.80
CA SER A 10 -17.49 17.03 1.85
C SER A 10 -17.13 16.51 0.46
N ALA A 11 -15.91 16.02 0.31
CA ALA A 11 -15.60 15.18 -0.82
C ALA A 11 -16.59 14.02 -0.78
N ALA A 12 -17.56 14.05 -1.69
CA ALA A 12 -18.42 12.90 -1.91
C ALA A 12 -17.50 11.78 -2.37
N GLN A 13 -17.01 10.98 -1.43
CA GLN A 13 -16.38 9.73 -1.78
C GLN A 13 -17.44 8.92 -2.51
N ALA A 14 -17.19 8.64 -3.79
CA ALA A 14 -18.03 7.73 -4.53
C ALA A 14 -18.18 6.46 -3.70
N ALA A 15 -19.40 6.21 -3.23
CA ALA A 15 -19.70 5.01 -2.47
C ALA A 15 -19.31 3.82 -3.33
N GLN A 16 -18.38 3.00 -2.84
CA GLN A 16 -18.05 1.75 -3.51
C GLN A 16 -19.28 0.85 -3.49
N PRO A 17 -19.55 0.11 -4.58
CA PRO A 17 -20.66 -0.81 -4.61
C PRO A 17 -20.59 -1.76 -3.43
N GLN A 18 -21.69 -1.92 -2.72
CA GLN A 18 -21.77 -2.88 -1.63
C GLN A 18 -22.05 -4.26 -2.22
N VAL A 19 -21.05 -5.12 -2.14
CA VAL A 19 -21.15 -6.50 -2.57
C VAL A 19 -20.93 -7.40 -1.36
N ASP A 20 -21.76 -8.41 -1.22
CA ASP A 20 -21.54 -9.46 -0.23
C ASP A 20 -20.43 -10.39 -0.74
N CYS A 21 -19.21 -10.16 -0.26
CA CYS A 21 -18.04 -10.92 -0.71
C CYS A 21 -18.01 -12.37 -0.21
N GLU A 22 -18.81 -12.73 0.79
CA GLU A 22 -18.97 -14.12 1.22
C GLU A 22 -19.82 -14.93 0.25
N ASN A 23 -20.68 -14.24 -0.51
CA ASN A 23 -21.60 -14.84 -1.47
C ASN A 23 -21.49 -14.24 -2.87
N ALA A 24 -20.30 -13.82 -3.27
CA ALA A 24 -20.04 -13.26 -4.59
C ALA A 24 -20.19 -14.38 -5.66
N MET A 25 -21.27 -14.32 -6.43
CA MET A 25 -21.65 -15.36 -7.39
C MET A 25 -21.45 -14.92 -8.84
N THR A 26 -21.37 -13.62 -9.11
CA THR A 26 -21.17 -13.11 -10.45
C THR A 26 -19.72 -12.73 -10.67
N GLN A 27 -19.27 -12.72 -11.92
CA GLN A 27 -17.92 -12.28 -12.27
C GLN A 27 -17.68 -10.82 -11.83
N THR A 28 -18.68 -9.97 -12.00
CA THR A 28 -18.60 -8.58 -11.59
C THR A 28 -18.39 -8.46 -10.06
N ASP A 29 -19.17 -9.19 -9.28
CA ASP A 29 -19.05 -9.17 -7.82
C ASP A 29 -17.70 -9.72 -7.36
N MET A 30 -17.23 -10.81 -7.97
CA MET A 30 -15.92 -11.37 -7.67
C MET A 30 -14.79 -10.39 -8.00
N ASN A 31 -14.90 -9.66 -9.10
CA ASN A 31 -13.91 -8.65 -9.47
C ASN A 31 -13.91 -7.47 -8.48
N ILE A 32 -15.08 -7.02 -8.04
CA ILE A 32 -15.20 -5.95 -7.04
C ILE A 32 -14.58 -6.40 -5.72
N CYS A 33 -14.88 -7.61 -5.27
CA CYS A 33 -14.33 -8.16 -4.02
C CYS A 33 -12.81 -8.33 -4.08
N SER A 34 -12.28 -8.80 -5.20
CA SER A 34 -10.83 -8.92 -5.43
C SER A 34 -10.15 -7.55 -5.38
N TRP A 35 -10.75 -6.55 -5.99
CA TRP A 35 -10.22 -5.19 -5.97
C TRP A 35 -10.21 -4.61 -4.56
N GLN A 36 -11.30 -4.77 -3.81
CA GLN A 36 -11.37 -4.31 -2.42
C GLN A 36 -10.35 -5.02 -1.53
N SER A 37 -10.15 -6.32 -1.72
CA SER A 37 -9.13 -7.09 -1.02
C SER A 37 -7.72 -6.58 -1.33
N TYR A 38 -7.44 -6.29 -2.60
CA TYR A 38 -6.18 -5.70 -3.02
C TYR A 38 -5.95 -4.34 -2.37
N GLN A 39 -6.96 -3.47 -2.34
CA GLN A 39 -6.85 -2.15 -1.73
C GLN A 39 -6.53 -2.24 -0.22
N ARG A 40 -7.14 -3.18 0.49
CA ARG A 40 -6.83 -3.41 1.91
C ARG A 40 -5.41 -3.92 2.11
N ALA A 41 -5.00 -4.89 1.31
CA ALA A 41 -3.65 -5.44 1.38
C ALA A 41 -2.59 -4.38 1.07
N ASP A 42 -2.84 -3.53 0.07
CA ASP A 42 -1.96 -2.44 -0.30
C ASP A 42 -1.84 -1.40 0.83
N ALA A 43 -2.94 -1.05 1.46
CA ALA A 43 -2.95 -0.15 2.61
C ALA A 43 -2.16 -0.73 3.80
N GLU A 44 -2.32 -2.02 4.09
CA GLU A 44 -1.56 -2.71 5.14
C GLU A 44 -0.07 -2.77 4.81
N LEU A 45 0.27 -3.02 3.55
CA LEU A 45 1.66 -3.03 3.09
C LEU A 45 2.30 -1.66 3.27
N ASN A 46 1.61 -0.59 2.88
CA ASN A 46 2.11 0.77 3.02
C ASN A 46 2.29 1.16 4.49
N ALA A 47 1.39 0.76 5.37
CA ALA A 47 1.52 0.99 6.81
C ALA A 47 2.71 0.20 7.40
N ALA A 48 2.88 -1.05 7.01
CA ALA A 48 4.02 -1.87 7.43
C ALA A 48 5.34 -1.30 6.94
N TRP A 49 5.39 -0.82 5.69
CA TRP A 49 6.56 -0.17 5.13
C TRP A 49 6.92 1.09 5.91
N SER A 50 5.94 1.93 6.24
CA SER A 50 6.17 3.14 7.04
C SER A 50 6.82 2.81 8.38
N ARG A 51 6.34 1.78 9.08
CA ARG A 51 6.92 1.34 10.36
C ARG A 51 8.33 0.79 10.19
N ALA A 52 8.54 -0.07 9.21
CA ALA A 52 9.84 -0.70 8.94
C ALA A 52 10.88 0.34 8.52
N SER A 53 10.50 1.28 7.66
CA SER A 53 11.34 2.37 7.20
C SER A 53 11.78 3.27 8.37
N GLN A 54 10.84 3.62 9.24
CA GLN A 54 11.11 4.42 10.43
C GLN A 54 12.10 3.72 11.37
N ARG A 55 11.87 2.43 11.60
CA ARG A 55 12.78 1.61 12.44
C ARG A 55 14.18 1.54 11.84
N ALA A 56 14.30 1.37 10.53
CA ALA A 56 15.61 1.32 9.88
C ALA A 56 16.35 2.66 10.00
N LYS A 57 15.65 3.78 9.89
CA LYS A 57 16.23 5.11 10.12
C LYS A 57 16.69 5.31 11.56
N GLU A 58 15.94 4.79 12.54
CA GLU A 58 16.33 4.81 13.94
C GLU A 58 17.61 3.98 14.19
N MET A 59 17.70 2.80 13.57
CA MET A 59 18.90 1.96 13.63
C MET A 59 20.12 2.70 13.09
N ASP A 60 19.98 3.41 11.98
CA ASP A 60 21.06 4.19 11.39
C ASP A 60 21.50 5.34 12.31
N ARG A 61 20.56 6.02 12.95
CA ARG A 61 20.86 7.10 13.90
C ARG A 61 21.58 6.57 15.14
N ASP A 62 21.11 5.46 15.69
CA ASP A 62 21.70 4.84 16.87
C ASP A 62 23.13 4.36 16.58
N ALA A 63 23.36 3.75 15.43
CA ALA A 63 24.68 3.33 15.01
C ALA A 63 25.65 4.50 14.85
N ALA A 64 25.18 5.63 14.34
CA ALA A 64 25.99 6.83 14.18
C ALA A 64 26.48 7.38 15.52
N GLU A 65 25.71 7.23 16.61
CA GLU A 65 26.10 7.65 17.97
C GLU A 65 27.26 6.82 18.54
N TYR A 66 27.45 5.59 18.05
CA TYR A 66 28.47 4.67 18.52
C TYR A 66 29.59 4.42 17.51
N ASP A 67 29.84 5.36 16.59
CA ASP A 67 30.82 5.22 15.51
C ASP A 67 30.58 3.99 14.60
N GLY A 68 29.39 3.42 14.64
CA GLY A 68 28.97 2.37 13.71
C GLY A 68 28.28 2.98 12.51
N ALA A 69 28.80 2.76 11.32
CA ALA A 69 28.07 3.11 10.11
C ALA A 69 27.16 1.96 9.71
N THR A 70 25.85 2.21 9.68
CA THR A 70 24.90 1.27 9.10
C THR A 70 24.18 1.95 7.95
N ASP A 71 23.75 1.15 7.00
CA ASP A 71 22.93 1.56 5.87
C ASP A 71 21.62 0.78 5.86
N ALA A 72 21.05 0.58 7.04
CA ALA A 72 19.86 -0.23 7.24
C ALA A 72 18.69 0.27 6.40
N HIS A 73 18.43 1.58 6.38
CA HIS A 73 17.33 2.14 5.58
C HIS A 73 17.59 1.97 4.08
N ALA A 74 18.81 2.22 3.61
CA ALA A 74 19.14 2.08 2.19
C ALA A 74 19.01 0.63 1.73
N ARG A 75 19.44 -0.33 2.54
CA ARG A 75 19.30 -1.77 2.25
C ARG A 75 17.86 -2.22 2.27
N LEU A 76 17.08 -1.76 3.24
CA LEU A 76 15.65 -2.06 3.31
C LEU A 76 14.91 -1.51 2.08
N LEU A 77 15.23 -0.29 1.67
CA LEU A 77 14.63 0.32 0.50
C LEU A 77 14.97 -0.47 -0.78
N ALA A 78 16.21 -0.90 -0.94
CA ALA A 78 16.62 -1.73 -2.07
C ALA A 78 15.88 -3.07 -2.09
N ALA A 79 15.73 -3.70 -0.92
CA ALA A 79 14.98 -4.95 -0.79
C ALA A 79 13.50 -4.77 -1.14
N GLN A 80 12.89 -3.69 -0.70
CA GLN A 80 11.49 -3.38 -1.00
C GLN A 80 11.28 -3.16 -2.50
N ARG A 81 12.16 -2.44 -3.15
CA ARG A 81 12.09 -2.22 -4.60
C ARG A 81 12.24 -3.51 -5.38
N ALA A 82 13.16 -4.37 -4.97
CA ALA A 82 13.35 -5.68 -5.59
C ALA A 82 12.12 -6.57 -5.41
N TRP A 83 11.52 -6.54 -4.22
CA TRP A 83 10.31 -7.31 -3.96
C TRP A 83 9.12 -6.83 -4.79
N LEU A 84 8.92 -5.52 -4.93
CA LEU A 84 7.85 -4.96 -5.76
C LEU A 84 8.01 -5.37 -7.22
N THR A 85 9.24 -5.35 -7.73
CA THR A 85 9.54 -5.83 -9.08
C THR A 85 9.22 -7.31 -9.23
N PHE A 86 9.61 -8.12 -8.26
CA PHE A 86 9.29 -9.55 -8.24
C PHE A 86 7.78 -9.78 -8.19
N ARG A 87 7.06 -9.09 -7.31
CA ARG A 87 5.61 -9.23 -7.17
C ARG A 87 4.90 -8.97 -8.50
N ASP A 88 5.24 -7.87 -9.15
CA ASP A 88 4.58 -7.47 -10.40
C ASP A 88 4.88 -8.47 -11.52
N ALA A 89 6.12 -8.91 -11.65
CA ALA A 89 6.51 -9.93 -12.63
C ALA A 89 5.84 -11.29 -12.34
N HIS A 90 5.77 -11.67 -11.08
CA HIS A 90 5.15 -12.92 -10.65
C HIS A 90 3.65 -12.94 -10.93
N CYS A 91 2.95 -11.84 -10.65
CA CYS A 91 1.53 -11.70 -10.96
C CYS A 91 1.26 -11.82 -12.46
N LEU A 92 2.10 -11.22 -13.29
CA LEU A 92 2.00 -11.35 -14.74
C LEU A 92 2.26 -12.79 -15.20
N ALA A 93 3.24 -13.46 -14.61
CA ALA A 93 3.56 -14.85 -14.97
C ALA A 93 2.42 -15.80 -14.62
N GLU A 94 1.73 -15.59 -13.48
CA GLU A 94 0.62 -16.47 -13.06
C GLU A 94 -0.68 -16.17 -13.79
N ASN A 95 -0.96 -14.92 -14.08
CA ASN A 95 -2.26 -14.50 -14.62
C ASN A 95 -2.22 -14.27 -16.13
N GLY A 96 -1.03 -14.26 -16.73
CA GLY A 96 -0.84 -13.92 -18.12
C GLY A 96 -1.09 -12.43 -18.39
N GLU A 97 -0.62 -11.95 -19.53
CA GLU A 97 -1.05 -10.66 -20.02
C GLU A 97 -2.51 -10.78 -20.42
N ARG A 98 -3.37 -10.07 -19.72
CA ARG A 98 -4.74 -9.92 -20.17
C ARG A 98 -4.73 -8.93 -21.32
N GLU A 99 -4.71 -9.47 -22.51
CA GLU A 99 -5.10 -8.69 -23.67
C GLU A 99 -6.60 -8.39 -23.56
N ASN A 100 -6.89 -7.14 -23.40
CA ASN A 100 -8.26 -6.67 -23.56
C ASN A 100 -8.62 -6.57 -25.03
#